data_91efe1097d103499d0bc0a2cd03c8672
#
_entry.id   91efe1097d103499d0bc0a2cd03c8672
#
_cell.length_a   1.000
_cell.length_b   1.000
_cell.length_c   1.000
_cell.angle_alpha   90.00
_cell.angle_beta   90.00
_cell.angle_gamma   90.00
#
_symmetry.space_group_name_H-M   'P 1'
#
loop_
_entity.id
_entity.type
_entity.pdbx_description
1 polymer ?
#
loop_
_entity_poly.entity_id
_entity_poly.type
_entity_poly.pdbx_seq_one_letter_code
_entity_poly.pdbx_strand_id
1 'polypeptide(L)'
;MYKCKFVLILFFITFPFFSYSNDSATGIIKERMEKFQESKNLMRAINKNLSDSNFNVITQSAEKLNKWANEMHEFFPKGSEASSSNKSQASNNIWSDAEGFKKAIKTFENASAKLIKISKNKNIDDTASSFREVAASCKGCHQKFRN
;
A
#
# COMPACT_ATOMS: atom_id res chain seq x y z
N MET A 1 -63.72 43.89 -11.93
CA MET A 1 -63.03 42.91 -11.03
C MET A 1 -62.10 42.07 -11.90
N TYR A 2 -60.79 42.44 -12.01
CA TYR A 2 -59.79 41.66 -12.77
C TYR A 2 -59.07 40.75 -11.79
N LYS A 3 -59.24 39.44 -11.98
CA LYS A 3 -58.47 38.43 -11.22
C LYS A 3 -57.10 38.23 -11.88
N CYS A 4 -56.07 38.79 -11.27
CA CYS A 4 -54.69 38.58 -11.68
C CYS A 4 -54.27 37.14 -11.28
N LYS A 5 -54.06 36.24 -12.26
CA LYS A 5 -53.50 34.92 -12.05
C LYS A 5 -52.00 35.05 -12.04
N PHE A 6 -51.41 34.93 -10.84
CA PHE A 6 -49.95 34.80 -10.67
C PHE A 6 -49.52 33.40 -11.12
N VAL A 7 -48.82 33.31 -12.22
CA VAL A 7 -48.19 32.06 -12.68
C VAL A 7 -46.79 32.00 -12.05
N LEU A 8 -46.64 31.13 -11.09
CA LEU A 8 -45.36 30.84 -10.41
C LEU A 8 -44.52 29.95 -11.34
N ILE A 9 -43.58 30.55 -12.07
CA ILE A 9 -42.64 29.80 -12.90
C ILE A 9 -41.54 29.26 -11.96
N LEU A 10 -41.60 27.96 -11.67
CA LEU A 10 -40.55 27.23 -10.91
C LEU A 10 -39.33 27.05 -11.81
N PHE A 11 -38.31 27.85 -11.60
CA PHE A 11 -37.03 27.74 -12.31
C PHE A 11 -36.26 26.55 -11.72
N PHE A 12 -36.32 25.39 -12.37
CA PHE A 12 -35.45 24.23 -12.04
C PHE A 12 -34.03 24.58 -12.42
N ILE A 13 -33.24 25.00 -11.44
CA ILE A 13 -31.79 25.13 -11.61
C ILE A 13 -31.20 23.71 -11.60
N THR A 14 -30.97 23.15 -12.79
CA THR A 14 -30.17 21.92 -12.93
C THR A 14 -28.72 22.26 -12.68
N PHE A 15 -28.24 21.99 -11.47
CA PHE A 15 -26.82 21.96 -11.19
C PHE A 15 -26.19 20.82 -11.98
N PRO A 16 -25.22 21.08 -12.88
CA PRO A 16 -24.45 20.01 -13.48
C PRO A 16 -23.67 19.35 -12.35
N PHE A 17 -23.98 18.10 -12.04
CA PHE A 17 -23.11 17.24 -11.25
C PHE A 17 -21.84 17.06 -12.08
N PHE A 18 -20.81 17.88 -11.79
CA PHE A 18 -19.45 17.56 -12.19
C PHE A 18 -19.09 16.26 -11.45
N SER A 19 -19.26 15.14 -12.14
CA SER A 19 -18.60 13.91 -11.75
C SER A 19 -17.11 14.21 -11.80
N TYR A 20 -16.50 14.47 -10.65
CA TYR A 20 -15.06 14.39 -10.48
C TYR A 20 -14.69 12.96 -10.85
N SER A 21 -14.26 12.75 -12.08
CA SER A 21 -13.54 11.55 -12.46
C SER A 21 -12.30 11.54 -11.58
N ASN A 22 -12.38 10.77 -10.49
CA ASN A 22 -11.23 10.47 -9.70
C ASN A 22 -10.34 9.65 -10.62
N ASP A 23 -9.27 10.23 -11.16
CA ASP A 23 -8.19 9.54 -11.88
C ASP A 23 -7.50 8.60 -10.91
N SER A 24 -8.26 7.63 -10.43
CA SER A 24 -7.80 6.60 -9.53
C SER A 24 -7.18 5.50 -10.39
N ALA A 25 -6.02 5.02 -9.97
CA ALA A 25 -5.44 3.82 -10.52
C ALA A 25 -6.50 2.71 -10.63
N THR A 26 -6.48 1.94 -11.72
CA THR A 26 -7.41 0.85 -11.99
C THR A 26 -6.65 -0.46 -12.16
N GLY A 27 -7.36 -1.59 -12.09
CA GLY A 27 -6.79 -2.93 -12.32
C GLY A 27 -5.61 -3.22 -11.39
N ILE A 28 -4.58 -3.86 -11.93
CA ILE A 28 -3.41 -4.33 -11.17
C ILE A 28 -2.66 -3.19 -10.45
N ILE A 29 -2.66 -1.98 -11.01
CA ILE A 29 -2.02 -0.82 -10.38
C ILE A 29 -2.76 -0.44 -9.10
N LYS A 30 -4.09 -0.41 -9.13
CA LYS A 30 -4.92 -0.14 -7.96
C LYS A 30 -4.71 -1.20 -6.88
N GLU A 31 -4.80 -2.47 -7.24
CA GLU A 31 -4.59 -3.60 -6.33
C GLU A 31 -3.21 -3.54 -5.66
N ARG A 32 -2.16 -3.28 -6.43
CA ARG A 32 -0.80 -3.07 -5.90
C ARG A 32 -0.72 -1.93 -4.90
N MET A 33 -1.36 -0.79 -5.19
CA MET A 33 -1.38 0.37 -4.29
C MET A 33 -2.12 0.05 -2.99
N GLU A 34 -3.23 -0.70 -3.05
CA GLU A 34 -3.98 -1.17 -1.89
C GLU A 34 -3.14 -2.12 -1.02
N LYS A 35 -2.40 -3.06 -1.63
CA LYS A 35 -1.45 -3.95 -0.94
C LYS A 35 -0.36 -3.16 -0.20
N PHE A 36 0.19 -2.12 -0.81
CA PHE A 36 1.16 -1.25 -0.14
C PHE A 36 0.53 -0.42 0.99
N GLN A 37 -0.71 0.04 0.82
CA GLN A 37 -1.41 0.73 1.90
C GLN A 37 -1.72 -0.22 3.07
N GLU A 38 -2.09 -1.46 2.79
CA GLU A 38 -2.22 -2.51 3.81
C GLU A 38 -0.89 -2.74 4.53
N SER A 39 0.21 -2.91 3.79
CA SER A 39 1.56 -3.09 4.37
C SER A 39 1.94 -1.95 5.31
N LYS A 40 1.64 -0.70 4.94
CA LYS A 40 1.86 0.47 5.80
C LYS A 40 1.05 0.38 7.10
N ASN A 41 -0.19 -0.09 7.04
CA ASN A 41 -1.04 -0.26 8.21
C ASN A 41 -0.52 -1.40 9.11
N LEU A 42 -0.06 -2.50 8.52
CA LEU A 42 0.56 -3.62 9.25
C LEU A 42 1.85 -3.19 9.96
N MET A 43 2.72 -2.43 9.29
CA MET A 43 3.93 -1.87 9.91
C MET A 43 3.61 -0.96 11.11
N ARG A 44 2.54 -0.14 11.01
CA ARG A 44 2.07 0.68 12.13
C ARG A 44 1.50 -0.16 13.27
N ALA A 45 0.75 -1.22 12.94
CA ALA A 45 0.21 -2.15 13.94
C ALA A 45 1.34 -2.84 14.70
N ILE A 46 2.37 -3.34 14.01
CA ILE A 46 3.55 -3.94 14.65
C ILE A 46 4.20 -2.92 15.58
N ASN A 47 4.54 -1.73 15.06
CA ASN A 47 5.23 -0.71 15.86
C ASN A 47 4.46 -0.35 17.14
N LYS A 48 3.14 -0.17 17.06
CA LYS A 48 2.29 0.12 18.22
C LYS A 48 2.32 -1.02 19.24
N ASN A 49 2.27 -2.26 18.78
CA ASN A 49 2.16 -3.42 19.65
C ASN A 49 3.52 -3.90 20.23
N LEU A 50 4.64 -3.30 19.78
CA LEU A 50 5.95 -3.52 20.43
C LEU A 50 5.96 -2.98 21.86
N SER A 51 5.42 -1.78 22.12
CA SER A 51 5.32 -1.18 23.46
C SER A 51 4.46 -2.04 24.41
N ASP A 52 3.42 -2.64 23.89
CA ASP A 52 2.47 -3.43 24.67
C ASP A 52 2.88 -4.93 24.76
N SER A 53 4.00 -5.31 24.14
CA SER A 53 4.48 -6.68 24.01
C SER A 53 3.41 -7.67 23.52
N ASN A 54 2.52 -7.17 22.62
CA ASN A 54 1.45 -7.99 22.05
C ASN A 54 1.95 -8.82 20.85
N PHE A 55 2.69 -9.88 21.18
CA PHE A 55 3.34 -10.75 20.20
C PHE A 55 2.36 -11.42 19.23
N ASN A 56 1.10 -11.63 19.63
CA ASN A 56 0.10 -12.21 18.75
C ASN A 56 -0.21 -11.27 17.55
N VAL A 57 -0.48 -10.01 17.82
CA VAL A 57 -0.72 -9.02 16.75
C VAL A 57 0.53 -8.81 15.90
N ILE A 58 1.72 -8.78 16.52
CA ILE A 58 3.00 -8.65 15.81
C ILE A 58 3.19 -9.80 14.82
N THR A 59 3.03 -11.05 15.32
CA THR A 59 3.21 -12.26 14.51
C THR A 59 2.22 -12.30 13.34
N GLN A 60 0.93 -12.08 13.59
CA GLN A 60 -0.10 -12.08 12.55
C GLN A 60 0.14 -10.98 11.48
N SER A 61 0.58 -9.81 11.93
CA SER A 61 0.92 -8.72 11.00
C SER A 61 2.15 -9.06 10.15
N ALA A 62 3.16 -9.67 10.75
CA ALA A 62 4.35 -10.13 10.04
C ALA A 62 4.03 -11.25 9.03
N GLU A 63 3.10 -12.16 9.36
CA GLU A 63 2.64 -13.21 8.44
C GLU A 63 1.96 -12.62 7.20
N LYS A 64 1.11 -11.58 7.37
CA LYS A 64 0.50 -10.86 6.25
C LYS A 64 1.54 -10.12 5.39
N LEU A 65 2.54 -9.49 6.01
CA LEU A 65 3.65 -8.86 5.29
C LEU A 65 4.45 -9.88 4.49
N ASN A 66 4.73 -11.04 5.06
CA ASN A 66 5.47 -12.11 4.39
C ASN A 66 4.66 -12.70 3.21
N LYS A 67 3.35 -12.90 3.39
CA LYS A 67 2.47 -13.30 2.30
C LYS A 67 2.53 -12.31 1.14
N TRP A 68 2.42 -11.01 1.43
CA TRP A 68 2.56 -9.97 0.41
C TRP A 68 3.93 -10.01 -0.28
N ALA A 69 5.01 -10.22 0.46
CA ALA A 69 6.34 -10.33 -0.13
C ALA A 69 6.43 -11.45 -1.18
N ASN A 70 5.82 -12.60 -0.91
CA ASN A 70 5.80 -13.75 -1.82
C ASN A 70 4.97 -13.52 -3.09
N GLU A 71 3.88 -12.75 -3.00
CA GLU A 71 2.98 -12.45 -4.12
C GLU A 71 3.43 -11.22 -4.92
N MET A 72 4.28 -10.37 -4.36
CA MET A 72 4.55 -9.00 -4.84
C MET A 72 4.95 -8.93 -6.31
N HIS A 73 5.77 -9.86 -6.79
CA HIS A 73 6.28 -9.84 -8.17
C HIS A 73 5.16 -9.90 -9.22
N GLU A 74 4.02 -10.54 -8.92
CA GLU A 74 2.87 -10.69 -9.80
C GLU A 74 2.17 -9.35 -10.07
N PHE A 75 2.37 -8.38 -9.19
CA PHE A 75 1.71 -7.08 -9.26
C PHE A 75 2.51 -6.01 -10.03
N PHE A 76 3.58 -6.43 -10.75
CA PHE A 76 4.43 -5.55 -11.56
C PHE A 76 4.57 -6.04 -13.02
N PRO A 77 3.46 -6.27 -13.74
CA PRO A 77 3.56 -6.59 -15.17
C PRO A 77 4.16 -5.40 -15.95
N LYS A 78 4.77 -5.67 -17.10
CA LYS A 78 5.23 -4.62 -18.00
C LYS A 78 4.07 -3.71 -18.39
N GLY A 79 4.30 -2.41 -18.50
CA GLY A 79 3.27 -1.42 -18.80
C GLY A 79 2.51 -0.92 -17.55
N SER A 80 2.95 -1.30 -16.33
CA SER A 80 2.36 -0.81 -15.09
C SER A 80 3.26 0.21 -14.33
N GLU A 81 4.23 0.79 -15.03
CA GLU A 81 5.09 1.86 -14.54
C GLU A 81 4.32 3.16 -14.25
N ALA A 82 5.00 4.08 -13.58
CA ALA A 82 4.46 5.41 -13.32
C ALA A 82 4.20 6.17 -14.62
N SER A 83 3.02 6.77 -14.73
CA SER A 83 2.65 7.65 -15.83
C SER A 83 1.76 8.79 -15.34
N SER A 84 1.57 9.83 -16.17
CA SER A 84 0.68 10.96 -15.85
C SER A 84 -0.79 10.54 -15.65
N SER A 85 -1.18 9.36 -16.19
CA SER A 85 -2.57 8.88 -16.18
C SER A 85 -2.89 7.88 -15.06
N ASN A 86 -1.92 7.39 -14.27
CA ASN A 86 -2.17 6.24 -13.39
C ASN A 86 -1.63 6.40 -11.97
N LYS A 87 -1.37 7.45 -11.38
CA LYS A 87 -0.89 7.63 -9.98
C LYS A 87 0.12 6.58 -9.44
N SER A 88 0.61 5.67 -10.29
CA SER A 88 1.66 4.72 -9.92
C SER A 88 2.94 5.47 -9.59
N GLN A 89 3.69 4.97 -8.62
CA GLN A 89 5.03 5.44 -8.29
C GLN A 89 6.10 4.38 -8.62
N ALA A 90 5.74 3.36 -9.41
CA ALA A 90 6.66 2.32 -9.83
C ALA A 90 7.69 2.90 -10.81
N SER A 91 8.96 2.93 -10.41
CA SER A 91 10.05 3.38 -11.27
C SER A 91 10.31 2.39 -12.41
N ASN A 92 10.75 2.88 -13.56
CA ASN A 92 11.20 2.04 -14.69
C ASN A 92 12.35 1.08 -14.30
N ASN A 93 13.08 1.38 -13.23
CA ASN A 93 14.12 0.51 -12.71
C ASN A 93 13.63 -0.89 -12.34
N ILE A 94 12.32 -1.06 -12.05
CA ILE A 94 11.73 -2.36 -11.76
C ILE A 94 11.91 -3.34 -12.94
N TRP A 95 11.83 -2.84 -14.17
CA TRP A 95 11.93 -3.66 -15.38
C TRP A 95 13.32 -3.62 -16.02
N SER A 96 14.06 -2.51 -15.86
CA SER A 96 15.43 -2.40 -16.39
C SER A 96 16.47 -3.10 -15.50
N ASP A 97 16.20 -3.24 -14.20
CA ASP A 97 17.01 -3.99 -13.24
C ASP A 97 16.15 -5.05 -12.53
N ALA A 98 15.57 -5.96 -13.31
CA ALA A 98 14.64 -6.97 -12.81
C ALA A 98 15.27 -7.88 -11.74
N GLU A 99 16.56 -8.22 -11.87
CA GLU A 99 17.27 -9.01 -10.86
C GLU A 99 17.47 -8.25 -9.55
N GLY A 100 17.79 -6.95 -9.63
CA GLY A 100 17.85 -6.10 -8.44
C GLY A 100 16.50 -5.96 -7.75
N PHE A 101 15.41 -5.85 -8.52
CA PHE A 101 14.06 -5.81 -7.98
C PHE A 101 13.67 -7.12 -7.28
N LYS A 102 13.93 -8.26 -7.91
CA LYS A 102 13.73 -9.59 -7.32
C LYS A 102 14.52 -9.77 -6.02
N LYS A 103 15.78 -9.30 -6.01
CA LYS A 103 16.61 -9.33 -4.79
C LYS A 103 16.03 -8.46 -3.67
N ALA A 104 15.49 -7.28 -4.00
CA ALA A 104 14.84 -6.42 -3.01
C ALA A 104 13.58 -7.06 -2.42
N ILE A 105 12.74 -7.69 -3.24
CA ILE A 105 11.60 -8.49 -2.78
C ILE A 105 12.06 -9.61 -1.86
N LYS A 106 13.09 -10.36 -2.24
CA LYS A 106 13.62 -11.47 -1.44
C LYS A 106 14.17 -11.00 -0.09
N THR A 107 14.79 -9.81 -0.05
CA THR A 107 15.23 -9.21 1.21
C THR A 107 14.05 -8.92 2.14
N PHE A 108 12.95 -8.38 1.62
CA PHE A 108 11.72 -8.15 2.38
C PHE A 108 11.07 -9.46 2.84
N GLU A 109 10.99 -10.46 1.97
CA GLU A 109 10.48 -11.80 2.30
C GLU A 109 11.27 -12.42 3.48
N ASN A 110 12.61 -12.42 3.39
CA ASN A 110 13.47 -12.97 4.42
C ASN A 110 13.34 -12.21 5.75
N ALA A 111 13.29 -10.87 5.71
CA ALA A 111 13.15 -10.05 6.91
C ALA A 111 11.80 -10.28 7.60
N SER A 112 10.71 -10.36 6.84
CA SER A 112 9.37 -10.63 7.40
C SER A 112 9.26 -12.07 7.93
N ALA A 113 9.83 -13.06 7.26
CA ALA A 113 9.91 -14.44 7.76
C ALA A 113 10.71 -14.55 9.07
N LYS A 114 11.84 -13.81 9.16
CA LYS A 114 12.63 -13.73 10.39
C LYS A 114 11.80 -13.11 11.53
N LEU A 115 11.08 -12.02 11.28
CA LEU A 115 10.22 -11.37 12.27
C LEU A 115 9.14 -12.33 12.80
N ILE A 116 8.50 -13.13 11.95
CA ILE A 116 7.54 -14.16 12.35
C ILE A 116 8.19 -15.13 13.34
N LYS A 117 9.40 -15.64 13.02
CA LYS A 117 10.10 -16.58 13.87
C LYS A 117 10.48 -15.97 15.21
N ILE A 118 11.05 -14.77 15.20
CA ILE A 118 11.56 -14.10 16.40
C ILE A 118 10.41 -13.69 17.34
N SER A 119 9.31 -13.17 16.81
CA SER A 119 8.16 -12.75 17.62
C SER A 119 7.52 -13.92 18.40
N LYS A 120 7.60 -15.15 17.89
CA LYS A 120 7.13 -16.36 18.59
C LYS A 120 7.94 -16.69 19.85
N ASN A 121 9.18 -16.22 19.95
CA ASN A 121 10.02 -16.41 21.14
C ASN A 121 9.65 -15.43 22.28
N LYS A 122 8.78 -14.46 22.02
CA LYS A 122 8.29 -13.47 23.00
C LYS A 122 9.40 -12.65 23.69
N ASN A 123 10.53 -12.43 23.01
CA ASN A 123 11.56 -11.47 23.40
C ASN A 123 11.33 -10.16 22.68
N ILE A 124 11.10 -9.08 23.44
CA ILE A 124 10.71 -7.79 22.85
C ILE A 124 11.88 -7.10 22.14
N ASP A 125 13.09 -7.17 22.70
CA ASP A 125 14.27 -6.52 22.13
C ASP A 125 14.65 -7.16 20.78
N ASP A 126 14.67 -8.49 20.73
CA ASP A 126 14.92 -9.25 19.50
C ASP A 126 13.83 -8.98 18.46
N THR A 127 12.56 -8.91 18.90
CA THR A 127 11.43 -8.62 18.02
C THR A 127 11.52 -7.20 17.44
N ALA A 128 11.83 -6.21 18.28
CA ALA A 128 12.03 -4.84 17.85
C ALA A 128 13.23 -4.70 16.89
N SER A 129 14.31 -5.44 17.14
CA SER A 129 15.47 -5.50 16.24
C SER A 129 15.08 -6.08 14.86
N SER A 130 14.37 -7.22 14.86
CA SER A 130 13.91 -7.84 13.62
C SER A 130 12.89 -6.98 12.87
N PHE A 131 12.03 -6.24 13.56
CA PHE A 131 11.12 -5.27 12.94
C PHE A 131 11.87 -4.13 12.22
N ARG A 132 12.98 -3.65 12.79
CA ARG A 132 13.83 -2.65 12.11
C ARG A 132 14.42 -3.19 10.81
N GLU A 133 14.74 -4.48 10.73
CA GLU A 133 15.21 -5.11 9.49
C GLU A 133 14.11 -5.10 8.41
N VAL A 134 12.85 -5.38 8.78
CA VAL A 134 11.71 -5.25 7.86
C VAL A 134 11.58 -3.81 7.36
N ALA A 135 11.65 -2.81 8.25
CA ALA A 135 11.58 -1.41 7.86
C ALA A 135 12.74 -0.99 6.93
N ALA A 136 13.95 -1.50 7.19
CA ALA A 136 15.12 -1.26 6.34
C ALA A 136 14.96 -1.86 4.94
N SER A 137 14.38 -3.06 4.83
CA SER A 137 14.10 -3.69 3.53
C SER A 137 13.11 -2.88 2.70
N CYS A 138 12.05 -2.35 3.33
CA CYS A 138 11.10 -1.45 2.66
C CYS A 138 11.80 -0.18 2.14
N LYS A 139 12.62 0.45 2.98
CA LYS A 139 13.37 1.65 2.61
C LYS A 139 14.32 1.39 1.44
N GLY A 140 15.08 0.31 1.50
CA GLY A 140 16.05 -0.03 0.45
C GLY A 140 15.40 -0.27 -0.91
N CYS A 141 14.27 -0.99 -0.93
CA CYS A 141 13.49 -1.19 -2.15
C CYS A 141 12.95 0.15 -2.69
N HIS A 142 12.34 0.97 -1.83
CA HIS A 142 11.74 2.25 -2.24
C HIS A 142 12.78 3.23 -2.78
N GLN A 143 13.99 3.28 -2.24
CA GLN A 143 15.04 4.17 -2.73
C GLN A 143 15.44 3.91 -4.18
N LYS A 144 15.29 2.70 -4.67
CA LYS A 144 15.73 2.30 -6.01
C LYS A 144 14.59 2.13 -7.01
N PHE A 145 13.44 1.67 -6.54
CA PHE A 145 12.35 1.18 -7.39
C PHE A 145 11.06 2.00 -7.27
N ARG A 146 11.07 3.10 -6.52
CA ARG A 146 9.97 4.04 -6.38
C ARG A 146 10.38 5.45 -6.78
N ASN A 147 9.52 6.16 -7.57
CA ASN A 147 9.66 7.59 -7.91
C ASN A 147 9.18 8.47 -6.75
#